data_fe386bdbd477f704ce51f3853c5ab2f6
#
_entry.id   fe386bdbd477f704ce51f3853c5ab2f6
#
_cell.length_a   1.000
_cell.length_b   1.000
_cell.length_c   1.000
_cell.angle_alpha   90.00
_cell.angle_beta   90.00
_cell.angle_gamma   90.00
#
_symmetry.space_group_name_H-M   'P 1'
#
loop_
_entity.id
_entity.type
_entity.pdbx_description
1 polymer ?
#
loop_
_entity_poly.entity_id
_entity_poly.type
_entity_poly.pdbx_seq_one_letter_code
_entity_poly.pdbx_strand_id
1 'polypeptide(L)'
;MGFNLNNCYSHPGKLLKVHLENVALLSKRITSSDAAELVSLFHDIGKVNPNFQQKLNGSCPKGYDHHAYLSAYAFLMFLIKNPDIFKALVPQGFNSNNFLISLITIVAKHHGDLPDMIPNDGNPILSGYEVSNLYAFLDKEHISFGNVISELLGIEPSMPSSIEEDRIIRLFLKRIVNKPNDYNVALRFYLEIQSIFSALVKADKSDAGDVLSMLDENEQNLNSFSHIYPDILQGYLDNLNSQTLLNVERTKIRLESINSIRKGLEEGKQIFELTAPTGSGKTLMLLSLASEIIKSKGAKRIIYGLPFLSITEQVESEVLKILKGYEYFVQRIDSKSTNTRFDDIQKELDENPSEKLLQELEALEFQEETFGYPFIITTFVRIFETLLGNKNHELMKLPNFSNCVFLLDEIQSLPPRLYGFFIAYLDKFCKLTGSFAIVSTATQPALRLPDDNKEAKEFFLDYEPPFKLLSLSHYENPVFNRYTVEVQKSIIDIEQLGHQVLQEEKIGACYLEYDSRYKRLIQFHHRKYG
;
A
#
# COMPACT_ATOMS: atom_id res chain seq x y z
N MET A 1 1.12 34.97 26.71
CA MET A 1 1.12 33.74 27.57
C MET A 1 2.08 32.74 26.92
N GLY A 2 3.04 32.20 27.65
CA GLY A 2 3.90 31.13 27.14
C GLY A 2 3.12 29.82 27.02
N PHE A 3 3.22 29.14 25.92
CA PHE A 3 2.70 27.77 25.80
C PHE A 3 3.52 26.85 26.69
N ASN A 4 2.86 25.88 27.32
CA ASN A 4 3.49 24.88 28.19
C ASN A 4 3.06 23.49 27.74
N LEU A 5 4.01 22.65 27.33
CA LEU A 5 3.76 21.31 26.82
C LEU A 5 3.31 20.34 27.93
N ASN A 6 3.79 20.53 29.16
CA ASN A 6 3.58 19.57 30.25
C ASN A 6 2.14 19.49 30.78
N ASN A 7 1.30 20.50 30.49
CA ASN A 7 -0.10 20.56 30.94
C ASN A 7 -1.11 20.48 29.80
N CYS A 8 -0.65 20.16 28.57
CA CYS A 8 -1.49 20.05 27.40
C CYS A 8 -1.81 18.58 27.09
N TYR A 9 -2.99 18.35 26.54
CA TYR A 9 -3.48 17.04 26.17
C TYR A 9 -3.64 16.95 24.65
N SER A 10 -3.31 15.81 24.07
CA SER A 10 -3.59 15.50 22.66
C SER A 10 -5.02 15.01 22.48
N HIS A 11 -5.48 14.17 23.41
CA HIS A 11 -6.80 13.55 23.50
C HIS A 11 -7.24 13.53 24.97
N PRO A 12 -8.50 13.27 25.30
CA PRO A 12 -8.93 13.12 26.69
C PRO A 12 -8.07 12.09 27.44
N GLY A 13 -7.41 12.53 28.51
CA GLY A 13 -6.55 11.68 29.34
C GLY A 13 -5.12 11.43 28.84
N LYS A 14 -4.74 11.87 27.61
CA LYS A 14 -3.42 11.63 27.02
C LYS A 14 -2.60 12.91 26.91
N LEU A 15 -1.45 12.96 27.58
CA LEU A 15 -0.55 14.11 27.55
C LEU A 15 0.00 14.32 26.12
N LEU A 16 0.02 15.57 25.65
CA LEU A 16 0.49 15.93 24.33
C LEU A 16 1.95 15.54 24.09
N LYS A 17 2.82 15.75 25.09
CA LYS A 17 4.24 15.38 24.98
C LYS A 17 4.41 13.89 24.71
N VAL A 18 3.73 13.04 25.49
CA VAL A 18 3.80 11.58 25.36
C VAL A 18 3.30 11.13 23.98
N HIS A 19 2.19 11.72 23.52
CA HIS A 19 1.67 11.46 22.19
C HIS A 19 2.68 11.78 21.09
N LEU A 20 3.26 12.99 21.09
CA LEU A 20 4.23 13.42 20.09
C LEU A 20 5.48 12.52 20.06
N GLU A 21 6.00 12.16 21.24
CA GLU A 21 7.16 11.28 21.37
C GLU A 21 6.84 9.85 20.84
N ASN A 22 5.69 9.29 21.18
CA ASN A 22 5.26 7.97 20.73
C ASN A 22 5.08 7.93 19.20
N VAL A 23 4.38 8.93 18.63
CA VAL A 23 4.13 9.02 17.18
C VAL A 23 5.45 9.18 16.44
N ALA A 24 6.38 9.99 16.94
CA ALA A 24 7.70 10.16 16.34
C ALA A 24 8.52 8.87 16.33
N LEU A 25 8.62 8.19 17.47
CA LEU A 25 9.32 6.91 17.61
C LEU A 25 8.74 5.85 16.69
N LEU A 26 7.40 5.77 16.61
CA LEU A 26 6.74 4.79 15.74
C LEU A 26 6.94 5.10 14.26
N SER A 27 6.85 6.37 13.84
CA SER A 27 7.13 6.78 12.47
C SER A 27 8.57 6.47 12.05
N LYS A 28 9.53 6.68 12.95
CA LYS A 28 10.92 6.30 12.76
C LYS A 28 11.11 4.80 12.61
N ARG A 29 10.42 4.00 13.45
CA ARG A 29 10.44 2.52 13.37
C ARG A 29 9.87 2.03 12.04
N ILE A 30 8.81 2.66 11.54
CA ILE A 30 8.14 2.32 10.28
C ILE A 30 9.03 2.58 9.05
N THR A 31 9.71 3.73 9.00
CA THR A 31 10.37 4.20 7.76
C THR A 31 11.89 4.25 7.85
N SER A 32 12.46 4.22 9.06
CA SER A 32 13.86 4.55 9.34
C SER A 32 14.27 5.97 8.89
N SER A 33 13.29 6.86 8.61
CA SER A 33 13.50 8.23 8.13
C SER A 33 13.53 9.25 9.26
N ASP A 34 14.60 10.05 9.34
CA ASP A 34 14.69 11.18 10.28
C ASP A 34 13.66 12.26 9.95
N ALA A 35 13.31 12.41 8.68
CA ALA A 35 12.28 13.35 8.25
C ALA A 35 10.89 12.92 8.74
N ALA A 36 10.56 11.62 8.69
CA ALA A 36 9.30 11.09 9.22
C ALA A 36 9.22 11.27 10.74
N GLU A 37 10.30 10.99 11.47
CA GLU A 37 10.39 11.20 12.91
C GLU A 37 10.12 12.66 13.27
N LEU A 38 10.81 13.60 12.62
CA LEU A 38 10.70 15.02 12.94
C LEU A 38 9.34 15.59 12.54
N VAL A 39 8.79 15.22 11.38
CA VAL A 39 7.42 15.59 10.96
C VAL A 39 6.41 15.12 12.00
N SER A 40 6.55 13.89 12.47
CA SER A 40 5.66 13.30 13.48
C SER A 40 5.80 13.99 14.84
N LEU A 41 6.99 14.39 15.21
CA LEU A 41 7.21 15.12 16.47
C LEU A 41 6.54 16.50 16.44
N PHE A 42 6.37 17.10 15.28
CA PHE A 42 5.77 18.43 15.13
C PHE A 42 4.30 18.41 14.71
N HIS A 43 3.73 17.29 14.29
CA HIS A 43 2.41 17.26 13.63
C HIS A 43 1.29 17.91 14.46
N ASP A 44 1.31 17.74 15.76
CA ASP A 44 0.29 18.16 16.70
C ASP A 44 0.77 19.19 17.75
N ILE A 45 1.97 19.75 17.58
CA ILE A 45 2.52 20.74 18.53
C ILE A 45 1.61 21.97 18.69
N GLY A 46 0.79 22.28 17.69
CA GLY A 46 -0.20 23.35 17.72
C GLY A 46 -1.36 23.10 18.71
N LYS A 47 -1.54 21.88 19.23
CA LYS A 47 -2.50 21.56 20.29
C LYS A 47 -2.19 22.26 21.62
N VAL A 48 -1.00 22.82 21.80
CA VAL A 48 -0.71 23.72 22.95
C VAL A 48 -1.54 25.00 22.92
N ASN A 49 -2.26 25.30 21.83
CA ASN A 49 -3.17 26.43 21.73
C ASN A 49 -4.26 26.37 22.81
N PRO A 50 -4.40 27.41 23.69
CA PRO A 50 -5.40 27.43 24.74
C PRO A 50 -6.84 27.23 24.24
N ASN A 51 -7.17 27.72 23.04
CA ASN A 51 -8.50 27.53 22.44
C ASN A 51 -8.73 26.04 22.11
N PHE A 52 -7.72 25.34 21.60
CA PHE A 52 -7.81 23.89 21.37
C PHE A 52 -7.99 23.13 22.69
N GLN A 53 -7.21 23.46 23.74
CA GLN A 53 -7.34 22.82 25.05
C GLN A 53 -8.71 23.06 25.69
N GLN A 54 -9.29 24.26 25.53
CA GLN A 54 -10.67 24.53 25.97
C GLN A 54 -11.71 23.69 25.23
N LYS A 55 -11.54 23.54 23.91
CA LYS A 55 -12.41 22.69 23.08
C LYS A 55 -12.33 21.22 23.48
N LEU A 56 -11.14 20.72 23.76
CA LEU A 56 -10.90 19.35 24.23
C LEU A 56 -11.61 19.08 25.56
N ASN A 57 -11.73 20.09 26.42
CA ASN A 57 -12.46 20.04 27.71
C ASN A 57 -13.98 20.33 27.57
N GLY A 58 -14.54 20.28 26.35
CA GLY A 58 -15.97 20.47 26.10
C GLY A 58 -16.44 21.93 26.07
N SER A 59 -15.54 22.90 26.10
CA SER A 59 -15.87 24.34 25.98
C SER A 59 -15.92 24.76 24.51
N CYS A 60 -16.65 25.86 24.22
CA CYS A 60 -16.72 26.44 22.87
C CYS A 60 -15.88 27.73 22.82
N PRO A 61 -14.59 27.66 22.49
CA PRO A 61 -13.75 28.86 22.39
C PRO A 61 -14.20 29.72 21.20
N LYS A 62 -14.04 31.05 21.34
CA LYS A 62 -14.34 32.00 20.25
C LYS A 62 -13.12 32.33 19.37
N GLY A 63 -11.95 31.76 19.68
CA GLY A 63 -10.71 32.04 18.98
C GLY A 63 -10.33 30.95 17.99
N TYR A 64 -9.22 31.16 17.27
CA TYR A 64 -8.64 30.17 16.36
C TYR A 64 -8.22 28.89 17.12
N ASP A 65 -8.78 27.75 16.74
CA ASP A 65 -8.59 26.45 17.42
C ASP A 65 -7.99 25.35 16.51
N HIS A 66 -7.71 25.66 15.24
CA HIS A 66 -7.10 24.71 14.32
C HIS A 66 -5.62 24.50 14.64
N HIS A 67 -5.26 23.29 15.08
CA HIS A 67 -3.89 22.98 15.51
C HIS A 67 -2.96 22.59 14.34
N ALA A 68 -3.46 21.93 13.27
CA ALA A 68 -2.60 21.41 12.21
C ALA A 68 -1.82 22.50 11.46
N TYR A 69 -2.47 23.63 11.10
CA TYR A 69 -1.79 24.77 10.47
C TYR A 69 -0.86 25.50 11.43
N LEU A 70 -1.21 25.56 12.71
CA LEU A 70 -0.36 26.12 13.75
C LEU A 70 0.90 25.26 13.96
N SER A 71 0.76 23.94 13.92
CA SER A 71 1.87 22.97 13.93
C SER A 71 2.78 23.16 12.71
N ALA A 72 2.20 23.25 11.52
CA ALA A 72 2.94 23.48 10.28
C ALA A 72 3.72 24.80 10.31
N TYR A 73 3.14 25.85 10.87
CA TYR A 73 3.82 27.14 11.05
C TYR A 73 5.01 27.00 12.02
N ALA A 74 4.82 26.38 13.18
CA ALA A 74 5.89 26.15 14.16
C ALA A 74 7.04 25.33 13.56
N PHE A 75 6.70 24.28 12.79
CA PHE A 75 7.67 23.43 12.12
C PHE A 75 8.46 24.18 11.03
N LEU A 76 7.80 25.01 10.24
CA LEU A 76 8.45 25.86 9.24
C LEU A 76 9.43 26.84 9.89
N MET A 77 9.02 27.54 10.96
CA MET A 77 9.89 28.45 11.69
C MET A 77 11.14 27.72 12.19
N PHE A 78 10.96 26.55 12.80
CA PHE A 78 12.05 25.73 13.29
C PHE A 78 13.04 25.35 12.17
N LEU A 79 12.55 24.82 11.04
CA LEU A 79 13.41 24.36 9.95
C LEU A 79 14.18 25.51 9.26
N ILE A 80 13.54 26.66 9.06
CA ILE A 80 14.20 27.82 8.44
C ILE A 80 15.31 28.38 9.34
N LYS A 81 15.08 28.38 10.65
CA LYS A 81 16.06 28.92 11.60
C LYS A 81 17.13 27.92 12.02
N ASN A 82 16.93 26.64 11.71
CA ASN A 82 17.91 25.58 11.97
C ASN A 82 18.29 24.85 10.66
N PRO A 83 18.95 25.56 9.72
CA PRO A 83 19.17 25.07 8.35
C PRO A 83 20.06 23.82 8.28
N ASP A 84 20.93 23.60 9.25
CA ASP A 84 21.79 22.41 9.26
C ASP A 84 21.01 21.15 9.61
N ILE A 85 20.02 21.26 10.52
CA ILE A 85 19.06 20.16 10.79
C ILE A 85 18.28 19.88 9.51
N PHE A 86 17.73 20.92 8.86
CA PHE A 86 16.96 20.72 7.63
C PHE A 86 17.78 20.10 6.50
N LYS A 87 19.02 20.57 6.28
CA LYS A 87 19.91 20.02 5.24
C LYS A 87 20.19 18.53 5.44
N ALA A 88 20.33 18.09 6.67
CA ALA A 88 20.55 16.69 7.00
C ALA A 88 19.33 15.80 6.64
N LEU A 89 18.13 16.36 6.63
CA LEU A 89 16.90 15.64 6.27
C LEU A 89 16.69 15.50 4.76
N VAL A 90 17.27 16.40 3.94
CA VAL A 90 17.01 16.42 2.49
C VAL A 90 17.70 15.25 1.79
N PRO A 91 16.95 14.33 1.16
CA PRO A 91 17.56 13.22 0.43
C PRO A 91 18.40 13.71 -0.75
N GLN A 92 19.45 12.98 -1.06
CA GLN A 92 20.35 13.31 -2.16
C GLN A 92 19.59 13.44 -3.49
N GLY A 93 19.79 14.54 -4.18
CA GLY A 93 19.19 14.85 -5.47
C GLY A 93 17.82 15.53 -5.40
N PHE A 94 17.24 15.69 -4.21
CA PHE A 94 15.96 16.41 -4.06
C PHE A 94 16.18 17.93 -4.04
N ASN A 95 15.19 18.65 -4.59
CA ASN A 95 15.14 20.09 -4.43
C ASN A 95 14.72 20.43 -3.00
N SER A 96 15.57 21.14 -2.25
CA SER A 96 15.35 21.49 -0.85
C SER A 96 14.07 22.30 -0.62
N ASN A 97 13.74 23.25 -1.51
CA ASN A 97 12.50 24.03 -1.40
C ASN A 97 11.25 23.15 -1.55
N ASN A 98 11.26 22.28 -2.57
CA ASN A 98 10.14 21.37 -2.79
C ASN A 98 9.97 20.43 -1.58
N PHE A 99 11.07 19.90 -1.08
CA PHE A 99 11.06 19.01 0.08
C PHE A 99 10.53 19.72 1.33
N LEU A 100 11.00 20.93 1.61
CA LEU A 100 10.53 21.73 2.74
C LEU A 100 9.01 22.00 2.65
N ILE A 101 8.52 22.47 1.48
CA ILE A 101 7.08 22.72 1.29
C ILE A 101 6.27 21.44 1.51
N SER A 102 6.77 20.31 1.02
CA SER A 102 6.08 19.02 1.18
C SER A 102 6.02 18.58 2.63
N LEU A 103 7.10 18.69 3.41
CA LEU A 103 7.09 18.35 4.83
C LEU A 103 6.10 19.22 5.62
N ILE A 104 6.07 20.54 5.33
CA ILE A 104 5.12 21.47 5.95
C ILE A 104 3.68 21.11 5.56
N THR A 105 3.46 20.73 4.30
CA THR A 105 2.14 20.30 3.81
C THR A 105 1.67 19.02 4.50
N ILE A 106 2.55 18.06 4.71
CA ILE A 106 2.23 16.84 5.47
C ILE A 106 1.70 17.20 6.87
N VAL A 107 2.41 18.06 7.60
CA VAL A 107 1.96 18.49 8.93
C VAL A 107 0.62 19.24 8.86
N ALA A 108 0.44 20.13 7.89
CA ALA A 108 -0.81 20.91 7.74
C ALA A 108 -2.02 20.05 7.34
N LYS A 109 -1.81 18.92 6.67
CA LYS A 109 -2.86 18.10 6.05
C LYS A 109 -2.99 16.68 6.63
N HIS A 110 -2.35 16.37 7.74
CA HIS A 110 -2.34 15.01 8.29
C HIS A 110 -3.74 14.48 8.69
N HIS A 111 -4.72 15.35 8.93
CA HIS A 111 -6.12 14.95 9.14
C HIS A 111 -6.93 14.75 7.85
N GLY A 112 -6.39 15.14 6.70
CA GLY A 112 -7.03 15.02 5.40
C GLY A 112 -6.25 14.13 4.44
N ASP A 113 -6.63 14.17 3.18
CA ASP A 113 -5.91 13.48 2.11
C ASP A 113 -4.64 14.24 1.73
N LEU A 114 -3.62 13.50 1.28
CA LEU A 114 -2.38 14.10 0.77
C LEU A 114 -2.69 14.86 -0.53
N PRO A 115 -2.51 16.20 -0.57
CA PRO A 115 -2.85 16.97 -1.76
C PRO A 115 -1.85 16.71 -2.90
N ASP A 116 -2.23 17.06 -4.12
CA ASP A 116 -1.30 17.14 -5.23
C ASP A 116 -0.21 18.17 -4.90
N MET A 117 1.05 17.73 -4.88
CA MET A 117 2.20 18.57 -4.52
C MET A 117 2.58 19.54 -5.65
N ILE A 118 2.05 19.36 -6.86
CA ILE A 118 2.22 20.24 -8.01
C ILE A 118 0.83 20.60 -8.53
N PRO A 119 0.15 21.62 -7.93
CA PRO A 119 -1.20 21.98 -8.34
C PRO A 119 -1.25 22.42 -9.80
N ASN A 120 -2.24 21.92 -10.53
CA ASN A 120 -2.42 22.22 -11.95
C ASN A 120 -2.80 23.70 -12.20
N ASP A 121 -3.37 24.38 -11.22
CA ASP A 121 -3.79 25.78 -11.26
C ASP A 121 -2.70 26.76 -10.82
N GLY A 122 -1.54 26.26 -10.40
CA GLY A 122 -0.41 27.06 -9.92
C GLY A 122 -0.64 27.74 -8.56
N ASN A 123 -1.73 27.40 -7.86
CA ASN A 123 -2.02 27.94 -6.53
C ASN A 123 -1.13 27.30 -5.46
N PRO A 124 -0.76 28.05 -4.39
CA PRO A 124 -0.03 27.47 -3.26
C PRO A 124 -0.85 26.39 -2.57
N ILE A 125 -0.20 25.27 -2.20
CA ILE A 125 -0.83 24.11 -1.52
C ILE A 125 -1.40 24.52 -0.15
N LEU A 126 -0.74 25.46 0.53
CA LEU A 126 -1.11 25.96 1.86
C LEU A 126 -1.83 27.31 1.79
N SER A 127 -2.47 27.65 0.68
CA SER A 127 -3.26 28.87 0.55
C SER A 127 -4.72 28.64 0.97
N GLY A 128 -5.42 29.70 1.33
CA GLY A 128 -6.86 29.66 1.59
C GLY A 128 -7.27 30.32 2.90
N TYR A 129 -8.53 30.12 3.23
CA TYR A 129 -9.19 30.77 4.37
C TYR A 129 -8.52 30.44 5.72
N GLU A 130 -8.14 29.18 5.94
CA GLU A 130 -7.49 28.73 7.18
C GLU A 130 -6.14 29.39 7.40
N VAL A 131 -5.34 29.55 6.31
CA VAL A 131 -4.04 30.23 6.38
C VAL A 131 -4.22 31.70 6.71
N SER A 132 -5.25 32.34 6.18
CA SER A 132 -5.57 33.75 6.51
C SER A 132 -5.98 33.93 7.97
N ASN A 133 -6.78 33.03 8.50
CA ASN A 133 -7.18 33.04 9.91
C ASN A 133 -5.99 32.76 10.84
N LEU A 134 -5.11 31.84 10.46
CA LEU A 134 -3.85 31.59 11.18
C LEU A 134 -3.00 32.87 11.27
N TYR A 135 -2.87 33.61 10.18
CA TYR A 135 -2.11 34.85 10.18
C TYR A 135 -2.70 35.91 11.12
N ALA A 136 -4.01 36.11 11.07
CA ALA A 136 -4.69 37.04 11.95
C ALA A 136 -4.52 36.65 13.44
N PHE A 137 -4.55 35.35 13.74
CA PHE A 137 -4.33 34.82 15.06
C PHE A 137 -2.90 35.05 15.56
N LEU A 138 -1.89 34.73 14.74
CA LEU A 138 -0.47 34.89 15.09
C LEU A 138 -0.10 36.37 15.30
N ASP A 139 -0.66 37.31 14.48
CA ASP A 139 -0.44 38.73 14.62
C ASP A 139 -1.04 39.27 15.92
N LYS A 140 -2.19 38.78 16.30
CA LYS A 140 -2.89 39.21 17.53
C LYS A 140 -2.23 38.71 18.80
N GLU A 141 -1.86 37.42 18.86
CA GLU A 141 -1.46 36.75 20.09
C GLU A 141 0.06 36.74 20.31
N HIS A 142 0.88 37.20 19.35
CA HIS A 142 2.35 37.22 19.41
C HIS A 142 2.95 35.89 19.93
N ILE A 143 2.56 34.80 19.31
CA ILE A 143 2.87 33.43 19.76
C ILE A 143 4.31 33.05 19.47
N SER A 144 5.01 32.50 20.44
CA SER A 144 6.33 31.89 20.29
C SER A 144 6.31 30.42 20.72
N PHE A 145 6.87 29.55 19.87
CA PHE A 145 7.00 28.12 20.12
C PHE A 145 8.37 27.71 20.70
N GLY A 146 9.29 28.67 20.94
CA GLY A 146 10.65 28.36 21.38
C GLY A 146 10.71 27.46 22.61
N ASN A 147 9.99 27.80 23.67
CA ASN A 147 9.97 27.00 24.90
C ASN A 147 9.39 25.61 24.69
N VAL A 148 8.30 25.51 23.91
CA VAL A 148 7.64 24.23 23.63
C VAL A 148 8.57 23.28 22.86
N ILE A 149 9.29 23.83 21.86
CA ILE A 149 10.24 23.06 21.05
C ILE A 149 11.47 22.68 21.90
N SER A 150 11.95 23.58 22.76
CA SER A 150 13.03 23.28 23.70
C SER A 150 12.67 22.14 24.66
N GLU A 151 11.46 22.15 25.23
CA GLU A 151 10.95 21.06 26.08
C GLU A 151 10.82 19.73 25.33
N LEU A 152 10.49 19.77 24.03
CA LEU A 152 10.27 18.58 23.19
C LEU A 152 11.59 17.98 22.70
N LEU A 153 12.51 18.82 22.22
CA LEU A 153 13.77 18.37 21.62
C LEU A 153 14.94 18.30 22.59
N GLY A 154 14.81 18.88 23.79
CA GLY A 154 15.90 19.00 24.75
C GLY A 154 17.05 19.91 24.30
N ILE A 155 16.79 20.78 23.32
CA ILE A 155 17.76 21.75 22.77
C ILE A 155 17.16 23.16 22.80
N GLU A 156 18.02 24.18 22.83
CA GLU A 156 17.60 25.56 22.64
C GLU A 156 17.49 25.86 21.12
N PRO A 157 16.29 25.85 20.52
CA PRO A 157 16.14 26.06 19.10
C PRO A 157 16.34 27.55 18.75
N SER A 158 16.95 27.82 17.61
CA SER A 158 16.88 29.15 17.02
C SER A 158 15.46 29.37 16.51
N MET A 159 14.80 30.43 17.01
CA MET A 159 13.43 30.79 16.60
C MET A 159 13.38 32.27 16.18
N PRO A 160 12.42 32.65 15.31
CA PRO A 160 12.25 34.05 14.97
C PRO A 160 11.98 34.90 16.21
N SER A 161 12.67 36.03 16.32
CA SER A 161 12.54 36.95 17.45
C SER A 161 11.69 38.18 17.14
N SER A 162 11.33 38.40 15.87
CA SER A 162 10.65 39.62 15.41
C SER A 162 9.46 39.34 14.48
N ILE A 163 8.51 40.28 14.44
CA ILE A 163 7.37 40.29 13.52
C ILE A 163 7.80 40.28 12.03
N GLU A 164 8.97 40.90 11.71
CA GLU A 164 9.47 40.92 10.35
C GLU A 164 9.93 39.54 9.85
N GLU A 165 10.62 38.79 10.70
CA GLU A 165 11.00 37.40 10.39
C GLU A 165 9.77 36.53 10.18
N ASP A 166 8.77 36.65 11.04
CA ASP A 166 7.47 36.03 10.93
C ASP A 166 6.78 36.33 9.59
N ARG A 167 6.85 37.60 9.16
CA ARG A 167 6.30 38.02 7.88
C ARG A 167 6.96 37.33 6.69
N ILE A 168 8.27 37.13 6.73
CA ILE A 168 9.03 36.39 5.71
C ILE A 168 8.58 34.93 5.67
N ILE A 169 8.40 34.30 6.82
CA ILE A 169 7.93 32.90 6.93
C ILE A 169 6.52 32.75 6.36
N ARG A 170 5.62 33.68 6.65
CA ARG A 170 4.26 33.71 6.08
C ARG A 170 4.25 33.83 4.57
N LEU A 171 5.17 34.63 4.00
CA LEU A 171 5.34 34.71 2.55
C LEU A 171 5.86 33.39 1.96
N PHE A 172 6.65 32.62 2.73
CA PHE A 172 7.11 31.32 2.32
C PHE A 172 5.96 30.30 2.20
N LEU A 173 4.98 30.33 3.09
CA LEU A 173 3.80 29.45 3.04
C LEU A 173 2.97 29.59 1.75
N LYS A 174 3.17 30.69 1.01
CA LYS A 174 2.53 30.92 -0.31
C LYS A 174 3.30 30.31 -1.48
N ARG A 175 4.47 29.70 -1.24
CA ARG A 175 5.25 29.06 -2.32
C ARG A 175 4.58 27.78 -2.78
N ILE A 176 4.83 27.44 -4.02
CA ILE A 176 4.36 26.21 -4.67
C ILE A 176 5.54 25.26 -4.88
N VAL A 177 5.24 23.97 -4.96
CA VAL A 177 6.21 22.97 -5.41
C VAL A 177 6.40 23.10 -6.92
N ASN A 178 7.64 23.21 -7.36
CA ASN A 178 7.95 23.26 -8.78
C ASN A 178 8.09 21.84 -9.35
N LYS A 179 7.66 21.67 -10.61
CA LYS A 179 7.84 20.40 -11.33
C LYS A 179 9.33 20.03 -11.37
N PRO A 180 9.72 18.81 -10.97
CA PRO A 180 11.09 18.33 -11.13
C PRO A 180 11.50 18.26 -12.61
N ASN A 181 12.77 18.56 -12.89
CA ASN A 181 13.30 18.44 -14.25
C ASN A 181 13.66 17.00 -14.64
N ASP A 182 13.81 16.11 -13.66
CA ASP A 182 14.14 14.70 -13.81
C ASP A 182 12.99 13.84 -13.29
N TYR A 183 12.37 13.07 -14.18
CA TYR A 183 11.24 12.21 -13.84
C TYR A 183 11.59 11.08 -12.86
N ASN A 184 12.81 10.56 -12.89
CA ASN A 184 13.25 9.54 -11.95
C ASN A 184 13.35 10.11 -10.52
N VAL A 185 13.84 11.36 -10.40
CA VAL A 185 13.82 12.09 -9.13
C VAL A 185 12.40 12.41 -8.70
N ALA A 186 11.49 12.73 -9.64
CA ALA A 186 10.09 12.99 -9.34
C ALA A 186 9.39 11.79 -8.71
N LEU A 187 9.61 10.59 -9.25
CA LEU A 187 9.01 9.36 -8.70
C LEU A 187 9.58 9.02 -7.31
N ARG A 188 10.89 9.12 -7.14
CA ARG A 188 11.52 8.93 -5.82
C ARG A 188 11.01 9.95 -4.81
N PHE A 189 10.87 11.20 -5.21
CA PHE A 189 10.32 12.28 -4.39
C PHE A 189 8.88 11.96 -3.96
N TYR A 190 8.04 11.56 -4.92
CA TYR A 190 6.65 11.16 -4.65
C TYR A 190 6.56 10.04 -3.62
N LEU A 191 7.33 8.97 -3.82
CA LEU A 191 7.32 7.81 -2.92
C LEU A 191 7.86 8.15 -1.52
N GLU A 192 8.86 9.03 -1.43
CA GLU A 192 9.38 9.51 -0.13
C GLU A 192 8.32 10.32 0.62
N ILE A 193 7.66 11.27 -0.03
CA ILE A 193 6.60 12.08 0.58
C ILE A 193 5.41 11.21 1.01
N GLN A 194 5.02 10.27 0.16
CA GLN A 194 3.96 9.31 0.47
C GLN A 194 4.33 8.42 1.67
N SER A 195 5.58 7.97 1.75
CA SER A 195 6.10 7.18 2.86
C SER A 195 6.09 7.95 4.18
N ILE A 196 6.58 9.21 4.18
CA ILE A 196 6.56 10.07 5.38
C ILE A 196 5.12 10.32 5.85
N PHE A 197 4.23 10.67 4.93
CA PHE A 197 2.82 10.91 5.26
C PHE A 197 2.15 9.67 5.81
N SER A 198 2.34 8.51 5.18
CA SER A 198 1.72 7.26 5.60
C SER A 198 2.24 6.78 6.97
N ALA A 199 3.52 6.99 7.25
CA ALA A 199 4.09 6.68 8.56
C ALA A 199 3.49 7.56 9.65
N LEU A 200 3.40 8.88 9.42
CA LEU A 200 2.74 9.80 10.35
C LEU A 200 1.30 9.38 10.63
N VAL A 201 0.49 9.21 9.58
CA VAL A 201 -0.95 8.92 9.76
C VAL A 201 -1.18 7.59 10.47
N LYS A 202 -0.40 6.56 10.11
CA LYS A 202 -0.47 5.26 10.78
C LYS A 202 -0.05 5.36 12.24
N ALA A 203 1.04 6.07 12.53
CA ALA A 203 1.56 6.23 13.87
C ALA A 203 0.62 7.05 14.77
N ASP A 204 0.08 8.16 14.26
CA ASP A 204 -0.88 9.02 14.95
C ASP A 204 -2.13 8.25 15.36
N LYS A 205 -2.77 7.53 14.41
CA LYS A 205 -3.95 6.71 14.71
C LYS A 205 -3.64 5.54 15.63
N SER A 206 -2.46 4.92 15.53
CA SER A 206 -2.05 3.84 16.42
C SER A 206 -1.90 4.32 17.87
N ASP A 207 -1.33 5.51 18.07
CA ASP A 207 -1.16 6.07 19.39
C ASP A 207 -2.48 6.63 19.94
N ALA A 208 -3.31 7.25 19.10
CA ALA A 208 -4.63 7.76 19.49
C ALA A 208 -5.59 6.64 19.90
N GLY A 209 -5.60 5.50 19.20
CA GLY A 209 -6.40 4.30 19.49
C GLY A 209 -5.80 3.37 20.54
N ASP A 210 -4.66 3.73 21.13
CA ASP A 210 -3.94 2.93 22.16
C ASP A 210 -3.61 1.49 21.73
N VAL A 211 -3.38 1.27 20.41
CA VAL A 211 -3.12 -0.06 19.79
C VAL A 211 -1.63 -0.39 19.66
N LEU A 212 -0.75 0.29 20.39
CA LEU A 212 0.71 0.12 20.30
C LEU A 212 1.16 -1.29 20.67
N SER A 213 0.56 -1.91 21.69
CA SER A 213 0.86 -3.30 22.10
C SER A 213 0.58 -4.30 20.99
N MET A 214 -0.44 -4.06 20.19
CA MET A 214 -0.81 -4.88 19.06
C MET A 214 0.15 -4.76 17.88
N LEU A 215 0.78 -3.60 17.69
CA LEU A 215 1.83 -3.47 16.67
C LEU A 215 3.03 -4.39 16.97
N ASP A 216 3.36 -4.57 18.25
CA ASP A 216 4.42 -5.49 18.66
C ASP A 216 4.01 -6.95 18.45
N GLU A 217 2.75 -7.31 18.71
CA GLU A 217 2.20 -8.64 18.42
C GLU A 217 2.20 -8.90 16.91
N ASN A 218 1.78 -7.92 16.11
CA ASN A 218 1.82 -8.04 14.64
C ASN A 218 3.23 -8.26 14.11
N GLU A 219 4.24 -7.59 14.67
CA GLU A 219 5.64 -7.80 14.29
C GLU A 219 6.12 -9.21 14.68
N GLN A 220 5.72 -9.71 15.86
CA GLN A 220 6.01 -11.09 16.27
C GLN A 220 5.34 -12.09 15.33
N ASN A 221 4.09 -11.86 14.94
CA ASN A 221 3.36 -12.69 13.99
C ASN A 221 4.02 -12.70 12.62
N LEU A 222 4.50 -11.55 12.11
CA LEU A 222 5.25 -11.46 10.86
C LEU A 222 6.56 -12.26 10.90
N ASN A 223 7.31 -12.14 12.00
CA ASN A 223 8.55 -12.89 12.19
C ASN A 223 8.26 -14.39 12.26
N SER A 224 7.28 -14.80 13.05
CA SER A 224 6.87 -16.21 13.17
C SER A 224 6.43 -16.77 11.82
N PHE A 225 5.56 -16.06 11.09
CA PHE A 225 5.10 -16.48 9.77
C PHE A 225 6.25 -16.67 8.80
N SER A 226 7.18 -15.72 8.71
CA SER A 226 8.30 -15.81 7.76
C SER A 226 9.21 -17.01 8.04
N HIS A 227 9.31 -17.44 9.28
CA HIS A 227 10.09 -18.62 9.66
C HIS A 227 9.37 -19.94 9.38
N ILE A 228 8.08 -20.03 9.71
CA ILE A 228 7.36 -21.32 9.68
C ILE A 228 6.65 -21.59 8.35
N TYR A 229 6.21 -20.55 7.62
CA TYR A 229 5.47 -20.69 6.37
C TYR A 229 6.16 -21.59 5.34
N PRO A 230 7.47 -21.46 5.10
CA PRO A 230 8.16 -22.34 4.16
C PRO A 230 8.08 -23.82 4.50
N ASP A 231 8.15 -24.17 5.79
CA ASP A 231 8.14 -25.56 6.23
C ASP A 231 6.72 -26.14 6.21
N ILE A 232 5.70 -25.33 6.58
CA ILE A 232 4.30 -25.71 6.48
C ILE A 232 3.94 -26.00 5.03
N LEU A 233 4.30 -25.10 4.10
CA LEU A 233 4.03 -25.30 2.68
C LEU A 233 4.75 -26.55 2.15
N GLN A 234 6.00 -26.78 2.52
CA GLN A 234 6.74 -27.98 2.10
C GLN A 234 6.06 -29.25 2.62
N GLY A 235 5.66 -29.29 3.90
CA GLY A 235 4.92 -30.42 4.46
C GLY A 235 3.59 -30.69 3.76
N TYR A 236 2.87 -29.63 3.34
CA TYR A 236 1.66 -29.79 2.54
C TYR A 236 1.97 -30.38 1.15
N LEU A 237 3.02 -29.90 0.48
CA LEU A 237 3.41 -30.35 -0.84
C LEU A 237 3.88 -31.81 -0.84
N ASP A 238 4.56 -32.25 0.20
CA ASP A 238 5.04 -33.65 0.35
C ASP A 238 3.88 -34.65 0.52
N ASN A 239 2.75 -34.20 1.03
CA ASN A 239 1.54 -35.00 1.19
C ASN A 239 0.61 -35.00 -0.05
N LEU A 240 0.94 -34.22 -1.09
CA LEU A 240 0.16 -34.22 -2.33
C LEU A 240 0.34 -35.53 -3.12
N ASN A 241 -0.76 -36.08 -3.62
CA ASN A 241 -0.72 -37.25 -4.48
C ASN A 241 0.00 -36.93 -5.80
N SER A 242 1.19 -37.50 -6.00
CA SER A 242 2.06 -37.28 -7.18
C SER A 242 1.97 -38.40 -8.22
N GLN A 243 1.04 -39.37 -8.09
CA GLN A 243 1.01 -40.58 -8.93
C GLN A 243 0.39 -40.34 -10.32
N THR A 244 -0.44 -39.32 -10.49
CA THR A 244 -1.04 -39.03 -11.81
C THR A 244 -0.05 -38.30 -12.70
N LEU A 245 -0.08 -38.57 -14.03
CA LEU A 245 0.77 -37.90 -15.02
C LEU A 245 0.65 -36.36 -14.91
N LEU A 246 -0.57 -35.86 -14.70
CA LEU A 246 -0.82 -34.42 -14.51
C LEU A 246 -0.10 -33.87 -13.28
N ASN A 247 -0.12 -34.57 -12.15
CA ASN A 247 0.55 -34.09 -10.93
C ASN A 247 2.08 -34.19 -11.01
N VAL A 248 2.60 -35.18 -11.74
CA VAL A 248 4.03 -35.25 -12.06
C VAL A 248 4.47 -34.02 -12.87
N GLU A 249 3.75 -33.66 -13.93
CA GLU A 249 4.05 -32.49 -14.75
C GLU A 249 3.88 -31.17 -13.96
N ARG A 250 2.87 -31.04 -13.13
CA ARG A 250 2.70 -29.89 -12.21
C ARG A 250 3.90 -29.72 -11.28
N THR A 251 4.38 -30.81 -10.70
CA THR A 251 5.55 -30.80 -9.83
C THR A 251 6.81 -30.37 -10.58
N LYS A 252 7.01 -30.90 -11.79
CA LYS A 252 8.15 -30.55 -12.65
C LYS A 252 8.18 -29.08 -12.99
N ILE A 253 7.06 -28.50 -13.46
CA ILE A 253 6.95 -27.06 -13.79
C ILE A 253 7.17 -26.20 -12.55
N ARG A 254 6.62 -26.59 -11.41
CA ARG A 254 6.84 -25.90 -10.14
C ARG A 254 8.30 -25.86 -9.74
N LEU A 255 9.02 -26.98 -9.82
CA LEU A 255 10.44 -27.05 -9.51
C LEU A 255 11.30 -26.24 -10.50
N GLU A 256 10.94 -26.24 -11.79
CA GLU A 256 11.58 -25.39 -12.79
C GLU A 256 11.41 -23.91 -12.45
N SER A 257 10.19 -23.48 -12.10
CA SER A 257 9.94 -22.09 -11.71
C SER A 257 10.71 -21.67 -10.45
N ILE A 258 10.86 -22.57 -9.47
CA ILE A 258 11.67 -22.33 -8.25
C ILE A 258 13.14 -22.15 -8.62
N ASN A 259 13.69 -22.98 -9.50
CA ASN A 259 15.09 -22.83 -9.94
C ASN A 259 15.29 -21.53 -10.72
N SER A 260 14.31 -21.14 -11.54
CA SER A 260 14.37 -19.87 -12.28
C SER A 260 14.30 -18.65 -11.35
N ILE A 261 13.45 -18.67 -10.33
CA ILE A 261 13.36 -17.52 -9.41
C ILE A 261 14.64 -17.37 -8.60
N ARG A 262 15.27 -18.45 -8.14
CA ARG A 262 16.58 -18.40 -7.46
C ARG A 262 17.63 -17.68 -8.29
N LYS A 263 17.73 -18.04 -9.57
CA LYS A 263 18.63 -17.36 -10.51
C LYS A 263 18.30 -15.88 -10.63
N GLY A 264 17.03 -15.50 -10.84
CA GLY A 264 16.63 -14.10 -10.91
C GLY A 264 16.92 -13.32 -9.62
N LEU A 265 16.74 -13.94 -8.44
CA LEU A 265 17.07 -13.33 -7.15
C LEU A 265 18.58 -13.14 -6.96
N GLU A 266 19.44 -14.05 -7.46
CA GLU A 266 20.88 -13.90 -7.50
C GLU A 266 21.31 -12.75 -8.44
N GLU A 267 20.61 -12.57 -9.57
CA GLU A 267 20.79 -11.45 -10.50
C GLU A 267 20.23 -10.11 -9.99
N GLY A 268 19.65 -10.07 -8.77
CA GLY A 268 19.08 -8.86 -8.16
C GLY A 268 17.72 -8.45 -8.71
N LYS A 269 17.00 -9.35 -9.42
CA LYS A 269 15.66 -9.06 -9.92
C LYS A 269 14.64 -9.08 -8.79
N GLN A 270 13.63 -8.19 -8.89
CA GLN A 270 12.55 -8.09 -7.90
C GLN A 270 11.15 -8.29 -8.50
N ILE A 271 11.04 -8.21 -9.85
CA ILE A 271 9.79 -8.46 -10.56
C ILE A 271 9.93 -9.69 -11.44
N PHE A 272 8.99 -10.63 -11.28
CA PHE A 272 8.99 -11.92 -11.97
C PHE A 272 7.69 -12.14 -12.74
N GLU A 273 7.78 -12.80 -13.89
CA GLU A 273 6.64 -13.20 -14.72
C GLU A 273 6.44 -14.71 -14.68
N LEU A 274 5.27 -15.15 -14.22
CA LEU A 274 4.84 -16.54 -14.23
C LEU A 274 3.75 -16.73 -15.29
N THR A 275 4.13 -17.14 -16.48
CA THR A 275 3.20 -17.49 -17.57
C THR A 275 3.10 -19.00 -17.67
N ALA A 276 1.94 -19.57 -17.30
CA ALA A 276 1.75 -21.02 -17.22
C ALA A 276 0.36 -21.44 -17.70
N PRO A 277 0.22 -22.64 -18.32
CA PRO A 277 -1.05 -23.16 -18.83
C PRO A 277 -2.13 -23.23 -17.74
N THR A 278 -3.39 -23.12 -18.15
CA THR A 278 -4.52 -23.36 -17.25
C THR A 278 -4.48 -24.79 -16.71
N GLY A 279 -4.63 -24.94 -15.38
CA GLY A 279 -4.58 -26.25 -14.72
C GLY A 279 -3.19 -26.77 -14.39
N SER A 280 -2.14 -26.00 -14.64
CA SER A 280 -0.76 -26.33 -14.25
C SER A 280 -0.50 -26.22 -12.72
N GLY A 281 -1.48 -25.72 -11.93
CA GLY A 281 -1.32 -25.50 -10.50
C GLY A 281 -0.69 -24.14 -10.15
N LYS A 282 -1.05 -23.07 -10.88
CA LYS A 282 -0.50 -21.71 -10.69
C LYS A 282 -0.53 -21.23 -9.24
N THR A 283 -1.62 -21.46 -8.51
CA THR A 283 -1.72 -21.04 -7.10
C THR A 283 -0.60 -21.64 -6.25
N LEU A 284 -0.38 -22.97 -6.33
CA LEU A 284 0.70 -23.62 -5.59
C LEU A 284 2.09 -23.21 -6.09
N MET A 285 2.26 -22.90 -7.37
CA MET A 285 3.50 -22.34 -7.88
C MET A 285 3.76 -20.95 -7.27
N LEU A 286 2.78 -20.05 -7.29
CA LEU A 286 2.89 -18.70 -6.71
C LEU A 286 3.26 -18.77 -5.21
N LEU A 287 2.59 -19.63 -4.46
CA LEU A 287 2.88 -19.86 -3.04
C LEU A 287 4.30 -20.41 -2.82
N SER A 288 4.75 -21.33 -3.68
CA SER A 288 6.11 -21.90 -3.61
C SER A 288 7.18 -20.85 -3.94
N LEU A 289 6.92 -20.00 -4.92
CA LEU A 289 7.81 -18.91 -5.30
C LEU A 289 7.88 -17.83 -4.20
N ALA A 290 6.76 -17.49 -3.55
CA ALA A 290 6.76 -16.61 -2.39
C ALA A 290 7.57 -17.20 -1.22
N SER A 291 7.42 -18.50 -0.96
CA SER A 291 8.22 -19.22 0.03
C SER A 291 9.73 -19.11 -0.26
N GLU A 292 10.13 -19.23 -1.52
CA GLU A 292 11.54 -19.11 -1.91
C GLU A 292 12.08 -17.68 -1.70
N ILE A 293 11.29 -16.65 -2.00
CA ILE A 293 11.64 -15.25 -1.73
C ILE A 293 11.77 -15.02 -0.22
N ILE A 294 10.83 -15.50 0.58
CA ILE A 294 10.87 -15.40 2.04
C ILE A 294 12.14 -16.03 2.59
N LYS A 295 12.47 -17.26 2.16
CA LYS A 295 13.69 -17.97 2.58
C LYS A 295 14.97 -17.23 2.22
N SER A 296 15.06 -16.70 1.00
CA SER A 296 16.31 -16.17 0.45
C SER A 296 16.52 -14.69 0.68
N LYS A 297 15.44 -13.91 0.84
CA LYS A 297 15.49 -12.43 0.95
C LYS A 297 14.92 -11.91 2.26
N GLY A 298 14.30 -12.75 3.08
CA GLY A 298 13.74 -12.36 4.37
C GLY A 298 12.49 -11.51 4.28
N ALA A 299 11.74 -11.57 3.17
CA ALA A 299 10.43 -10.93 3.08
C ALA A 299 9.50 -11.49 4.17
N LYS A 300 8.66 -10.63 4.76
CA LYS A 300 7.89 -11.00 5.96
C LYS A 300 6.40 -11.15 5.72
N ARG A 301 5.89 -10.75 4.56
CA ARG A 301 4.45 -10.72 4.25
C ARG A 301 4.19 -11.16 2.83
N ILE A 302 3.03 -11.77 2.62
CA ILE A 302 2.49 -12.08 1.30
C ILE A 302 1.22 -11.25 1.09
N ILE A 303 1.13 -10.53 -0.04
CA ILE A 303 -0.07 -9.82 -0.47
C ILE A 303 -0.52 -10.45 -1.78
N TYR A 304 -1.58 -11.25 -1.72
CA TYR A 304 -2.15 -11.96 -2.87
C TYR A 304 -3.26 -11.10 -3.49
N GLY A 305 -2.98 -10.51 -4.63
CA GLY A 305 -3.88 -9.66 -5.39
C GLY A 305 -4.61 -10.43 -6.50
N LEU A 306 -5.92 -10.23 -6.61
CA LEU A 306 -6.82 -10.90 -7.54
C LEU A 306 -7.76 -9.89 -8.23
N PRO A 307 -8.23 -10.18 -9.46
CA PRO A 307 -9.09 -9.24 -10.17
C PRO A 307 -10.53 -9.19 -9.64
N PHE A 308 -11.05 -10.31 -9.12
CA PHE A 308 -12.47 -10.47 -8.81
C PHE A 308 -12.70 -11.14 -7.46
N LEU A 309 -13.77 -10.72 -6.77
CA LEU A 309 -14.17 -11.23 -5.45
C LEU A 309 -14.45 -12.74 -5.42
N SER A 310 -15.01 -13.31 -6.49
CA SER A 310 -15.31 -14.75 -6.55
C SER A 310 -14.07 -15.64 -6.53
N ILE A 311 -12.92 -15.11 -6.97
CA ILE A 311 -11.66 -15.85 -6.98
C ILE A 311 -10.94 -15.68 -5.64
N THR A 312 -11.16 -14.57 -4.92
CA THR A 312 -10.56 -14.36 -3.59
C THR A 312 -11.00 -15.42 -2.60
N GLU A 313 -12.29 -15.82 -2.61
CA GLU A 313 -12.84 -16.88 -1.76
C GLU A 313 -12.22 -18.26 -2.06
N GLN A 314 -12.01 -18.56 -3.33
CA GLN A 314 -11.39 -19.82 -3.74
C GLN A 314 -9.92 -19.88 -3.26
N VAL A 315 -9.15 -18.81 -3.46
CA VAL A 315 -7.75 -18.75 -3.03
C VAL A 315 -7.65 -18.79 -1.51
N GLU A 316 -8.53 -18.09 -0.79
CA GLU A 316 -8.61 -18.15 0.67
C GLU A 316 -8.80 -19.60 1.15
N SER A 317 -9.77 -20.33 0.58
CA SER A 317 -10.02 -21.73 0.93
C SER A 317 -8.80 -22.63 0.69
N GLU A 318 -8.03 -22.39 -0.37
CA GLU A 318 -6.79 -23.14 -0.64
C GLU A 318 -5.69 -22.80 0.36
N VAL A 319 -5.49 -21.50 0.66
CA VAL A 319 -4.48 -21.03 1.60
C VAL A 319 -4.77 -21.52 3.02
N LEU A 320 -6.02 -21.48 3.46
CA LEU A 320 -6.43 -21.97 4.78
C LEU A 320 -6.22 -23.50 4.93
N LYS A 321 -6.36 -24.29 3.86
CA LYS A 321 -6.01 -25.72 3.88
C LYS A 321 -4.51 -25.95 4.09
N ILE A 322 -3.67 -25.11 3.48
CA ILE A 322 -2.21 -25.18 3.61
C ILE A 322 -1.80 -24.74 5.01
N LEU A 323 -2.35 -23.63 5.50
CA LEU A 323 -2.03 -23.03 6.79
C LEU A 323 -2.94 -23.55 7.93
N LYS A 324 -3.42 -24.80 7.83
CA LYS A 324 -4.25 -25.41 8.86
C LYS A 324 -3.57 -25.38 10.23
N GLY A 325 -4.26 -24.80 11.23
CA GLY A 325 -3.73 -24.56 12.58
C GLY A 325 -2.98 -23.21 12.72
N TYR A 326 -2.86 -22.45 11.64
CA TYR A 326 -2.23 -21.12 11.58
C TYR A 326 -3.11 -20.12 10.82
N GLU A 327 -4.44 -20.33 10.86
CA GLU A 327 -5.44 -19.52 10.14
C GLU A 327 -5.39 -18.05 10.55
N TYR A 328 -4.97 -17.76 11.76
CA TYR A 328 -4.80 -16.39 12.29
C TYR A 328 -3.76 -15.55 11.56
N PHE A 329 -2.89 -16.14 10.74
CA PHE A 329 -1.98 -15.39 9.86
C PHE A 329 -2.66 -14.87 8.61
N VAL A 330 -3.82 -15.43 8.24
CA VAL A 330 -4.47 -15.19 6.94
C VAL A 330 -5.68 -14.29 7.14
N GLN A 331 -5.76 -13.25 6.35
CA GLN A 331 -6.97 -12.43 6.28
C GLN A 331 -7.30 -12.09 4.83
N ARG A 332 -8.56 -12.35 4.45
CA ARG A 332 -9.13 -11.79 3.23
C ARG A 332 -9.69 -10.41 3.53
N ILE A 333 -9.28 -9.42 2.75
CA ILE A 333 -9.69 -8.03 2.90
C ILE A 333 -10.24 -7.53 1.57
N ASP A 334 -11.55 -7.62 1.41
CA ASP A 334 -12.31 -7.14 0.25
C ASP A 334 -13.69 -6.59 0.69
N SER A 335 -14.53 -6.17 -0.23
CA SER A 335 -15.84 -5.60 0.11
C SER A 335 -16.88 -6.61 0.63
N LYS A 336 -16.56 -7.88 0.63
CA LYS A 336 -17.43 -8.99 1.09
C LYS A 336 -16.75 -9.85 2.15
N SER A 337 -15.53 -9.51 2.56
CA SER A 337 -14.86 -10.27 3.61
C SER A 337 -15.59 -10.11 4.94
N THR A 338 -15.65 -11.21 5.69
CA THR A 338 -16.11 -11.27 7.06
C THR A 338 -14.95 -11.72 7.92
N ASN A 339 -14.79 -11.14 9.09
CA ASN A 339 -13.83 -11.56 10.08
C ASN A 339 -14.57 -12.26 11.21
N THR A 340 -14.49 -13.58 11.25
CA THR A 340 -15.20 -14.38 12.26
C THR A 340 -14.80 -14.01 13.69
N ARG A 341 -13.52 -13.67 13.91
CA ARG A 341 -13.03 -13.21 15.22
C ARG A 341 -13.66 -11.87 15.62
N PHE A 342 -13.82 -10.96 14.67
CA PHE A 342 -14.52 -9.70 14.88
C PHE A 342 -15.98 -9.94 15.27
N ASP A 343 -16.69 -10.80 14.51
CA ASP A 343 -18.08 -11.15 14.76
C ASP A 343 -18.26 -11.83 16.13
N ASP A 344 -17.32 -12.68 16.55
CA ASP A 344 -17.35 -13.37 17.84
C ASP A 344 -17.13 -12.40 19.00
N ILE A 345 -16.14 -11.50 18.91
CA ILE A 345 -15.87 -10.47 19.92
C ILE A 345 -17.04 -9.47 20.02
N GLN A 346 -17.61 -9.09 18.87
CA GLN A 346 -18.78 -8.20 18.87
C GLN A 346 -19.98 -8.82 19.59
N LYS A 347 -20.25 -10.10 19.39
CA LYS A 347 -21.30 -10.82 20.12
C LYS A 347 -21.01 -10.88 21.62
N GLU A 348 -19.77 -11.19 21.99
CA GLU A 348 -19.37 -11.25 23.40
C GLU A 348 -19.47 -9.86 24.06
N LEU A 349 -19.13 -8.79 23.33
CA LEU A 349 -19.27 -7.40 23.78
C LEU A 349 -20.74 -7.01 23.97
N ASP A 350 -21.63 -7.46 23.09
CA ASP A 350 -23.08 -7.21 23.19
C ASP A 350 -23.70 -7.94 24.41
N GLU A 351 -23.18 -9.15 24.74
CA GLU A 351 -23.62 -9.92 25.91
C GLU A 351 -23.00 -9.44 27.21
N ASN A 352 -21.70 -9.11 27.20
CA ASN A 352 -20.90 -8.73 28.37
C ASN A 352 -20.00 -7.53 28.03
N PRO A 353 -20.51 -6.28 28.09
CA PRO A 353 -19.72 -5.08 27.80
C PRO A 353 -18.47 -4.99 28.67
N SER A 354 -17.31 -4.88 28.03
CA SER A 354 -16.00 -4.81 28.70
C SER A 354 -15.08 -3.90 27.91
N GLU A 355 -14.35 -3.03 28.63
CA GLU A 355 -13.36 -2.13 28.01
C GLU A 355 -12.25 -2.92 27.28
N LYS A 356 -11.88 -4.09 27.80
CA LYS A 356 -10.89 -4.97 27.17
C LYS A 356 -11.37 -5.51 25.82
N LEU A 357 -12.64 -5.96 25.75
CA LEU A 357 -13.22 -6.46 24.48
C LEU A 357 -13.35 -5.33 23.46
N LEU A 358 -13.70 -4.13 23.91
CA LEU A 358 -13.76 -2.96 23.01
C LEU A 358 -12.39 -2.64 22.42
N GLN A 359 -11.34 -2.60 23.26
CA GLN A 359 -9.96 -2.40 22.81
C GLN A 359 -9.50 -3.50 21.84
N GLU A 360 -9.87 -4.77 22.10
CA GLU A 360 -9.55 -5.87 21.20
C GLU A 360 -10.26 -5.72 19.84
N LEU A 361 -11.50 -5.26 19.84
CA LEU A 361 -12.27 -5.01 18.61
C LEU A 361 -11.63 -3.88 17.79
N GLU A 362 -11.38 -2.72 18.41
CA GLU A 362 -10.70 -1.56 17.79
C GLU A 362 -9.33 -1.96 17.21
N ALA A 363 -8.63 -2.80 17.93
CA ALA A 363 -7.34 -3.32 17.51
C ALA A 363 -7.43 -4.21 16.26
N LEU A 364 -8.43 -5.08 16.16
CA LEU A 364 -8.68 -5.90 14.97
C LEU A 364 -9.10 -5.05 13.77
N GLU A 365 -9.99 -4.06 13.97
CA GLU A 365 -10.36 -3.11 12.92
C GLU A 365 -9.12 -2.39 12.37
N PHE A 366 -8.28 -1.88 13.26
CA PHE A 366 -7.04 -1.21 12.87
C PHE A 366 -6.09 -2.15 12.09
N GLN A 367 -6.01 -3.42 12.50
CA GLN A 367 -5.19 -4.42 11.81
C GLN A 367 -5.68 -4.67 10.38
N GLU A 368 -7.00 -4.74 10.17
CA GLU A 368 -7.59 -4.87 8.83
C GLU A 368 -7.39 -3.60 8.00
N GLU A 369 -7.70 -2.44 8.57
CA GLU A 369 -7.56 -1.15 7.89
C GLU A 369 -6.11 -0.88 7.44
N THR A 370 -5.13 -1.35 8.18
CA THR A 370 -3.70 -1.16 7.86
C THR A 370 -3.07 -2.32 7.10
N PHE A 371 -3.79 -3.39 6.76
CA PHE A 371 -3.22 -4.60 6.19
C PHE A 371 -2.14 -5.22 7.10
N GLY A 372 -2.45 -5.36 8.39
CA GLY A 372 -1.51 -5.78 9.44
C GLY A 372 -1.16 -7.28 9.43
N TYR A 373 -1.88 -8.12 8.70
CA TYR A 373 -1.70 -9.59 8.69
C TYR A 373 -0.48 -10.04 7.87
N PRO A 374 0.14 -11.17 8.23
CA PRO A 374 1.25 -11.76 7.48
C PRO A 374 0.87 -12.24 6.07
N PHE A 375 -0.34 -12.79 5.89
CA PHE A 375 -0.86 -13.24 4.61
C PHE A 375 -2.18 -12.54 4.31
N ILE A 376 -2.19 -11.70 3.28
CA ILE A 376 -3.37 -10.92 2.88
C ILE A 376 -3.84 -11.38 1.51
N ILE A 377 -5.14 -11.63 1.39
CA ILE A 377 -5.82 -11.90 0.12
C ILE A 377 -6.73 -10.73 -0.17
N THR A 378 -6.55 -10.06 -1.30
CA THR A 378 -7.30 -8.85 -1.63
C THR A 378 -7.48 -8.67 -3.14
N THR A 379 -8.14 -7.59 -3.54
CA THR A 379 -8.34 -7.25 -4.95
C THR A 379 -7.27 -6.29 -5.47
N PHE A 380 -7.04 -6.29 -6.80
CA PHE A 380 -6.15 -5.32 -7.44
C PHE A 380 -6.53 -3.86 -7.13
N VAL A 381 -7.83 -3.56 -7.02
CA VAL A 381 -8.31 -2.21 -6.72
C VAL A 381 -7.74 -1.71 -5.41
N ARG A 382 -7.78 -2.53 -4.36
CA ARG A 382 -7.22 -2.17 -3.04
C ARG A 382 -5.71 -1.94 -3.07
N ILE A 383 -4.98 -2.79 -3.83
CA ILE A 383 -3.54 -2.62 -4.00
C ILE A 383 -3.24 -1.31 -4.73
N PHE A 384 -3.97 -1.01 -5.80
CA PHE A 384 -3.76 0.21 -6.58
C PHE A 384 -4.13 1.48 -5.81
N GLU A 385 -5.24 1.46 -5.07
CA GLU A 385 -5.64 2.57 -4.21
C GLU A 385 -4.58 2.90 -3.16
N THR A 386 -3.92 1.89 -2.62
CA THR A 386 -2.80 2.08 -1.67
C THR A 386 -1.53 2.60 -2.35
N LEU A 387 -1.12 2.00 -3.48
CA LEU A 387 0.13 2.34 -4.16
C LEU A 387 0.07 3.70 -4.88
N LEU A 388 -1.06 4.01 -5.51
CA LEU A 388 -1.21 5.16 -6.40
C LEU A 388 -2.13 6.25 -5.83
N GLY A 389 -2.79 5.97 -4.72
CA GLY A 389 -3.75 6.88 -4.10
C GLY A 389 -3.10 7.95 -3.22
N ASN A 390 -3.93 8.88 -2.80
CA ASN A 390 -3.55 9.96 -1.89
C ASN A 390 -4.45 10.06 -0.65
N LYS A 391 -5.43 9.16 -0.53
CA LYS A 391 -6.38 9.18 0.58
C LYS A 391 -5.73 8.72 1.87
N ASN A 392 -5.95 9.46 2.94
CA ASN A 392 -5.41 9.20 4.26
C ASN A 392 -5.61 7.73 4.70
N HIS A 393 -6.84 7.21 4.64
CA HIS A 393 -7.16 5.85 5.05
C HIS A 393 -6.55 4.75 4.15
N GLU A 394 -6.30 5.04 2.86
CA GLU A 394 -5.60 4.10 1.98
C GLU A 394 -4.10 4.10 2.24
N LEU A 395 -3.52 5.28 2.47
CA LEU A 395 -2.09 5.41 2.71
C LEU A 395 -1.63 4.80 4.05
N MET A 396 -2.51 4.60 5.02
CA MET A 396 -2.18 3.85 6.24
C MET A 396 -1.72 2.41 5.99
N LYS A 397 -2.10 1.81 4.86
CA LYS A 397 -1.68 0.46 4.45
C LYS A 397 -0.26 0.42 3.87
N LEU A 398 0.18 1.55 3.29
CA LEU A 398 1.44 1.63 2.53
C LEU A 398 2.67 1.15 3.29
N PRO A 399 2.86 1.44 4.60
CA PRO A 399 3.99 0.91 5.36
C PRO A 399 4.06 -0.62 5.35
N ASN A 400 2.90 -1.29 5.30
CA ASN A 400 2.80 -2.75 5.28
C ASN A 400 3.04 -3.36 3.89
N PHE A 401 3.25 -2.53 2.86
CA PHE A 401 3.67 -2.96 1.51
C PHE A 401 5.19 -3.03 1.36
N SER A 402 5.94 -2.62 2.38
CA SER A 402 7.40 -2.76 2.43
C SER A 402 7.81 -4.17 2.85
N ASN A 403 8.94 -4.65 2.33
CA ASN A 403 9.51 -5.97 2.62
C ASN A 403 8.49 -7.12 2.49
N CYS A 404 7.69 -7.09 1.43
CA CYS A 404 6.65 -8.10 1.17
C CYS A 404 6.80 -8.74 -0.22
N VAL A 405 6.03 -9.81 -0.45
CA VAL A 405 5.90 -10.47 -1.74
C VAL A 405 4.49 -10.21 -2.27
N PHE A 406 4.38 -9.48 -3.36
CA PHE A 406 3.13 -9.34 -4.10
C PHE A 406 2.95 -10.55 -5.04
N LEU A 407 1.85 -11.25 -4.91
CA LEU A 407 1.38 -12.27 -5.83
C LEU A 407 0.21 -11.68 -6.62
N LEU A 408 0.44 -11.26 -7.86
CA LEU A 408 -0.56 -10.63 -8.70
C LEU A 408 -1.04 -11.64 -9.74
N ASP A 409 -2.13 -12.35 -9.45
CA ASP A 409 -2.64 -13.41 -10.30
C ASP A 409 -3.72 -12.91 -11.28
N GLU A 410 -3.75 -13.48 -12.47
CA GLU A 410 -4.66 -13.12 -13.56
C GLU A 410 -4.53 -11.64 -13.99
N ILE A 411 -3.28 -11.13 -14.09
CA ILE A 411 -3.00 -9.72 -14.42
C ILE A 411 -3.61 -9.25 -15.75
N GLN A 412 -3.87 -10.17 -16.68
CA GLN A 412 -4.50 -9.86 -17.96
C GLN A 412 -5.94 -9.31 -17.84
N SER A 413 -6.53 -9.36 -16.66
CA SER A 413 -7.83 -8.73 -16.39
C SER A 413 -7.75 -7.21 -16.31
N LEU A 414 -6.57 -6.63 -16.11
CA LEU A 414 -6.35 -5.19 -16.18
C LEU A 414 -6.49 -4.68 -17.63
N PRO A 415 -6.87 -3.40 -17.81
CA PRO A 415 -6.82 -2.79 -19.13
C PRO A 415 -5.40 -2.82 -19.72
N PRO A 416 -5.19 -3.31 -20.96
CA PRO A 416 -3.84 -3.48 -21.54
C PRO A 416 -2.98 -2.21 -21.52
N ARG A 417 -3.60 -1.03 -21.65
CA ARG A 417 -2.91 0.28 -21.58
C ARG A 417 -2.23 0.57 -20.25
N LEU A 418 -2.63 -0.12 -19.19
CA LEU A 418 -2.09 0.08 -17.83
C LEU A 418 -0.95 -0.89 -17.49
N TYR A 419 -0.78 -1.99 -18.24
CA TYR A 419 0.19 -3.04 -17.88
C TYR A 419 1.61 -2.49 -17.73
N GLY A 420 2.15 -1.91 -18.79
CA GLY A 420 3.53 -1.45 -18.80
C GLY A 420 3.80 -0.39 -17.72
N PHE A 421 2.89 0.58 -17.59
CA PHE A 421 2.99 1.61 -16.57
C PHE A 421 2.96 1.02 -15.15
N PHE A 422 1.97 0.18 -14.86
CA PHE A 422 1.81 -0.40 -13.53
C PHE A 422 3.00 -1.27 -13.13
N ILE A 423 3.47 -2.13 -14.04
CA ILE A 423 4.62 -3.00 -13.77
C ILE A 423 5.91 -2.19 -13.59
N ALA A 424 6.12 -1.14 -14.37
CA ALA A 424 7.27 -0.26 -14.20
C ALA A 424 7.22 0.52 -12.88
N TYR A 425 6.05 0.99 -12.46
CA TYR A 425 5.84 1.61 -11.16
C TYR A 425 6.13 0.62 -10.02
N LEU A 426 5.57 -0.60 -10.12
CA LEU A 426 5.75 -1.66 -9.13
C LEU A 426 7.23 -2.08 -9.01
N ASP A 427 7.97 -2.16 -10.13
CA ASP A 427 9.41 -2.41 -10.12
C ASP A 427 10.16 -1.35 -9.29
N LYS A 428 9.87 -0.07 -9.54
CA LYS A 428 10.47 1.02 -8.78
C LYS A 428 10.10 0.99 -7.30
N PHE A 429 8.83 0.73 -7.01
CA PHE A 429 8.34 0.58 -5.63
C PHE A 429 9.05 -0.57 -4.91
N CYS A 430 9.12 -1.75 -5.53
CA CYS A 430 9.81 -2.90 -4.95
C CYS A 430 11.28 -2.63 -4.67
N LYS A 431 11.99 -1.96 -5.60
CA LYS A 431 13.40 -1.58 -5.42
C LYS A 431 13.62 -0.62 -4.25
N LEU A 432 12.68 0.29 -4.01
CA LEU A 432 12.79 1.26 -2.90
C LEU A 432 12.38 0.69 -1.55
N THR A 433 11.48 -0.29 -1.52
CA THR A 433 10.89 -0.84 -0.28
C THR A 433 11.44 -2.22 0.11
N GLY A 434 12.36 -2.79 -0.68
CA GLY A 434 12.85 -4.15 -0.46
C GLY A 434 11.81 -5.23 -0.72
N SER A 435 10.74 -4.91 -1.48
CA SER A 435 9.65 -5.84 -1.80
C SER A 435 9.90 -6.58 -3.10
N PHE A 436 9.10 -7.61 -3.37
CA PHE A 436 9.17 -8.44 -4.57
C PHE A 436 7.77 -8.60 -5.17
N ALA A 437 7.67 -8.81 -6.49
CA ALA A 437 6.39 -9.12 -7.09
C ALA A 437 6.49 -10.24 -8.12
N ILE A 438 5.50 -11.12 -8.10
CA ILE A 438 5.29 -12.18 -9.10
C ILE A 438 3.98 -11.88 -9.80
N VAL A 439 4.09 -11.59 -11.09
CA VAL A 439 2.95 -11.31 -11.95
C VAL A 439 2.58 -12.59 -12.70
N SER A 440 1.38 -13.11 -12.43
CA SER A 440 0.93 -14.38 -13.00
C SER A 440 -0.17 -14.17 -14.05
N THR A 441 -0.14 -14.98 -15.09
CA THR A 441 -1.11 -14.93 -16.17
C THR A 441 -1.25 -16.30 -16.86
N ALA A 442 -2.44 -16.55 -17.41
CA ALA A 442 -2.68 -17.69 -18.29
C ALA A 442 -2.44 -17.35 -19.78
N THR A 443 -2.29 -16.07 -20.12
CA THR A 443 -2.04 -15.56 -21.46
C THR A 443 -0.65 -14.90 -21.51
N GLN A 444 -0.26 -14.37 -22.68
CA GLN A 444 1.04 -13.70 -22.84
C GLN A 444 0.85 -12.18 -23.01
N PRO A 445 0.58 -11.42 -21.94
CA PRO A 445 0.45 -9.98 -22.06
C PRO A 445 1.82 -9.35 -22.37
N ALA A 446 1.81 -8.26 -23.14
CA ALA A 446 3.01 -7.46 -23.33
C ALA A 446 3.26 -6.59 -22.08
N LEU A 447 4.05 -7.09 -21.15
CA LEU A 447 4.45 -6.38 -19.93
C LEU A 447 5.62 -5.41 -20.22
N ARG A 448 5.56 -4.67 -21.33
CA ARG A 448 6.55 -3.67 -21.76
C ARG A 448 5.90 -2.30 -21.82
N LEU A 449 6.70 -1.27 -21.59
CA LEU A 449 6.25 0.10 -21.87
C LEU A 449 5.99 0.25 -23.36
N PRO A 450 4.90 0.92 -23.78
CA PRO A 450 4.62 1.17 -25.18
C PRO A 450 5.77 1.93 -25.86
N ASP A 451 6.14 1.51 -27.06
CA ASP A 451 7.29 2.08 -27.78
C ASP A 451 7.08 3.53 -28.21
N ASP A 452 5.84 3.95 -28.39
CA ASP A 452 5.41 5.29 -28.76
C ASP A 452 5.25 6.25 -27.58
N ASN A 453 5.24 5.75 -26.35
CA ASN A 453 5.11 6.59 -25.15
C ASN A 453 6.49 7.06 -24.63
N LYS A 454 6.98 8.17 -25.19
CA LYS A 454 8.26 8.76 -24.81
C LYS A 454 8.29 9.21 -23.35
N GLU A 455 7.20 9.82 -22.84
CA GLU A 455 7.12 10.30 -21.46
C GLU A 455 7.22 9.14 -20.47
N ALA A 456 6.55 8.02 -20.71
CA ALA A 456 6.66 6.84 -19.84
C ALA A 456 8.09 6.26 -19.85
N LYS A 457 8.78 6.26 -21.00
CA LYS A 457 10.18 5.81 -21.08
C LYS A 457 11.13 6.76 -20.32
N GLU A 458 10.91 8.07 -20.40
CA GLU A 458 11.69 9.04 -19.63
C GLU A 458 11.42 8.94 -18.13
N PHE A 459 10.17 8.60 -17.75
CA PHE A 459 9.76 8.44 -16.35
C PHE A 459 10.35 7.17 -15.71
N PHE A 460 10.51 6.10 -16.50
CA PHE A 460 10.99 4.79 -16.05
C PHE A 460 12.27 4.37 -16.81
N LEU A 461 13.30 5.22 -16.79
CA LEU A 461 14.56 4.99 -17.52
C LEU A 461 15.23 3.65 -17.19
N ASP A 462 15.16 3.22 -15.93
CA ASP A 462 15.80 2.01 -15.43
C ASP A 462 14.86 0.79 -15.45
N TYR A 463 13.72 0.90 -16.14
CA TYR A 463 12.77 -0.20 -16.20
C TYR A 463 13.27 -1.33 -17.09
N GLU A 464 13.33 -2.52 -16.50
CA GLU A 464 13.52 -3.77 -17.21
C GLU A 464 12.24 -4.61 -17.15
N PRO A 465 11.86 -5.31 -18.23
CA PRO A 465 10.74 -6.24 -18.21
C PRO A 465 10.90 -7.31 -17.12
N PRO A 466 9.80 -7.84 -16.56
CA PRO A 466 9.85 -8.87 -15.55
C PRO A 466 10.69 -10.08 -15.97
N PHE A 467 11.40 -10.67 -15.02
CA PHE A 467 12.19 -11.87 -15.25
C PHE A 467 11.28 -13.08 -15.45
N LYS A 468 11.38 -13.73 -16.60
CA LYS A 468 10.52 -14.87 -16.96
C LYS A 468 10.92 -16.13 -16.22
N LEU A 469 9.96 -16.75 -15.52
CA LEU A 469 10.18 -17.94 -14.70
C LEU A 469 10.05 -19.25 -15.48
N LEU A 470 9.26 -19.28 -16.55
CA LEU A 470 8.98 -20.50 -17.33
C LEU A 470 9.12 -20.24 -18.83
N SER A 471 9.45 -21.31 -19.56
CA SER A 471 9.39 -21.35 -21.01
C SER A 471 7.95 -21.51 -21.50
N LEU A 472 7.65 -20.93 -22.65
CA LEU A 472 6.34 -21.09 -23.32
C LEU A 472 6.11 -22.52 -23.87
N SER A 473 7.13 -23.35 -23.95
CA SER A 473 7.03 -24.75 -24.39
C SER A 473 6.06 -25.59 -23.56
N HIS A 474 5.80 -25.19 -22.30
CA HIS A 474 4.83 -25.86 -21.45
C HIS A 474 3.38 -25.79 -21.98
N TYR A 475 3.05 -24.82 -22.84
CA TYR A 475 1.74 -24.73 -23.51
C TYR A 475 1.52 -25.81 -24.57
N GLU A 476 2.62 -26.39 -25.08
CA GLU A 476 2.56 -27.48 -26.06
C GLU A 476 2.38 -28.86 -25.42
N ASN A 477 2.48 -28.95 -24.08
CA ASN A 477 2.35 -30.21 -23.36
C ASN A 477 0.90 -30.70 -23.36
N PRO A 478 0.59 -31.88 -24.01
CA PRO A 478 -0.77 -32.38 -24.15
C PRO A 478 -1.50 -32.62 -22.84
N VAL A 479 -0.76 -32.83 -21.73
CA VAL A 479 -1.34 -33.08 -20.39
C VAL A 479 -2.19 -31.88 -19.89
N PHE A 480 -1.90 -30.67 -20.39
CA PHE A 480 -2.66 -29.46 -20.05
C PHE A 480 -3.76 -29.12 -21.07
N ASN A 481 -3.89 -29.89 -22.15
CA ASN A 481 -4.94 -29.67 -23.14
C ASN A 481 -6.29 -30.14 -22.57
N ARG A 482 -7.14 -29.19 -22.21
CA ARG A 482 -8.48 -29.45 -21.65
C ARG A 482 -9.60 -29.41 -22.67
N TYR A 483 -9.30 -28.95 -23.90
CA TYR A 483 -10.25 -28.79 -24.98
C TYR A 483 -9.56 -28.97 -26.32
N THR A 484 -10.33 -29.41 -27.28
CA THR A 484 -9.93 -29.47 -28.68
C THR A 484 -10.60 -28.29 -29.41
N VAL A 485 -9.82 -27.52 -30.16
CA VAL A 485 -10.37 -26.43 -30.99
C VAL A 485 -10.60 -26.97 -32.39
N GLU A 486 -11.85 -27.00 -32.82
CA GLU A 486 -12.23 -27.28 -34.19
C GLU A 486 -12.57 -25.96 -34.89
N VAL A 487 -11.84 -25.62 -35.94
CA VAL A 487 -12.07 -24.39 -36.71
C VAL A 487 -12.91 -24.75 -37.92
N GLN A 488 -14.16 -24.29 -37.96
CA GLN A 488 -14.98 -24.37 -39.14
C GLN A 488 -14.55 -23.31 -40.16
N LYS A 489 -14.26 -23.76 -41.39
CA LYS A 489 -13.83 -22.85 -42.49
C LYS A 489 -14.99 -22.21 -43.24
N SER A 490 -16.22 -22.65 -43.02
CA SER A 490 -17.43 -22.10 -43.63
C SER A 490 -18.10 -21.11 -42.67
N ILE A 491 -18.52 -19.97 -43.22
CA ILE A 491 -19.36 -19.01 -42.45
C ILE A 491 -20.73 -19.66 -42.30
N ILE A 492 -21.17 -19.86 -41.08
CA ILE A 492 -22.53 -20.28 -40.70
C ILE A 492 -23.25 -19.09 -40.03
N ASP A 493 -24.55 -18.98 -40.23
CA ASP A 493 -25.32 -17.98 -39.51
C ASP A 493 -25.60 -18.44 -38.07
N ILE A 494 -26.08 -17.52 -37.24
CA ILE A 494 -26.38 -17.75 -35.83
C ILE A 494 -27.42 -18.87 -35.61
N GLU A 495 -28.42 -19.00 -36.49
CA GLU A 495 -29.46 -20.03 -36.41
C GLU A 495 -28.87 -21.41 -36.72
N GLN A 496 -28.04 -21.50 -37.75
CA GLN A 496 -27.31 -22.73 -38.12
C GLN A 496 -26.34 -23.15 -37.01
N LEU A 497 -25.63 -22.19 -36.39
CA LEU A 497 -24.78 -22.46 -35.25
C LEU A 497 -25.60 -22.95 -34.06
N GLY A 498 -26.76 -22.33 -33.76
CA GLY A 498 -27.67 -22.77 -32.72
C GLY A 498 -28.18 -24.20 -32.94
N HIS A 499 -28.56 -24.57 -34.16
CA HIS A 499 -28.95 -25.92 -34.49
C HIS A 499 -27.80 -26.94 -34.36
N GLN A 500 -26.58 -26.59 -34.78
CA GLN A 500 -25.41 -27.43 -34.60
C GLN A 500 -25.09 -27.67 -33.15
N VAL A 501 -25.14 -26.62 -32.30
CA VAL A 501 -24.93 -26.73 -30.85
C VAL A 501 -25.94 -27.67 -30.18
N LEU A 502 -27.21 -27.63 -30.62
CA LEU A 502 -28.27 -28.49 -30.12
C LEU A 502 -28.17 -29.96 -30.60
N GLN A 503 -27.61 -30.17 -31.81
CA GLN A 503 -27.44 -31.51 -32.38
C GLN A 503 -26.17 -32.22 -31.92
N GLU A 504 -25.13 -31.49 -31.55
CA GLU A 504 -23.92 -32.08 -31.00
C GLU A 504 -24.11 -32.37 -29.50
N GLU A 505 -24.39 -33.61 -29.13
CA GLU A 505 -24.51 -34.08 -27.73
C GLU A 505 -23.17 -34.06 -26.97
N LYS A 506 -22.28 -33.13 -27.27
CA LYS A 506 -20.99 -32.99 -26.56
C LYS A 506 -21.18 -32.20 -25.27
N ILE A 507 -21.11 -32.86 -24.13
CA ILE A 507 -21.17 -32.23 -22.82
C ILE A 507 -19.95 -31.28 -22.65
N GLY A 508 -20.23 -29.99 -22.43
CA GLY A 508 -19.19 -28.99 -22.12
C GLY A 508 -18.53 -28.30 -23.31
N ALA A 509 -19.09 -28.39 -24.54
CA ALA A 509 -18.60 -27.63 -25.69
C ALA A 509 -18.85 -26.12 -25.52
N CYS A 510 -17.83 -25.31 -25.82
CA CYS A 510 -17.92 -23.86 -25.89
C CYS A 510 -17.73 -23.44 -27.36
N TYR A 511 -18.67 -22.67 -27.89
CA TYR A 511 -18.63 -22.18 -29.27
C TYR A 511 -18.23 -20.71 -29.28
N LEU A 512 -17.25 -20.39 -30.13
CA LEU A 512 -16.77 -19.03 -30.34
C LEU A 512 -17.01 -18.63 -31.78
N GLU A 513 -17.82 -17.62 -32.01
CA GLU A 513 -18.00 -17.00 -33.31
C GLU A 513 -17.23 -15.69 -33.37
N TYR A 514 -16.44 -15.52 -34.44
CA TYR A 514 -15.72 -14.28 -34.71
C TYR A 514 -16.33 -13.59 -35.92
N ASP A 515 -17.01 -12.46 -35.70
CA ASP A 515 -17.46 -11.59 -36.79
C ASP A 515 -16.43 -10.50 -37.07
N SER A 516 -15.73 -10.63 -38.17
CA SER A 516 -14.70 -9.70 -38.62
C SER A 516 -15.23 -8.29 -38.93
N ARG A 517 -16.51 -8.12 -39.19
CA ARG A 517 -17.14 -6.83 -39.53
C ARG A 517 -17.37 -5.98 -38.30
N TYR A 518 -17.64 -6.62 -37.14
CA TYR A 518 -17.93 -5.92 -35.89
C TYR A 518 -16.83 -6.05 -34.85
N LYS A 519 -15.74 -6.81 -35.12
CA LYS A 519 -14.67 -7.11 -34.12
C LYS A 519 -15.23 -7.59 -32.79
N ARG A 520 -16.31 -8.35 -32.80
CA ARG A 520 -16.97 -8.90 -31.61
C ARG A 520 -16.76 -10.40 -31.55
N LEU A 521 -16.45 -10.89 -30.34
CA LEU A 521 -16.42 -12.29 -30.02
C LEU A 521 -17.76 -12.64 -29.34
N ILE A 522 -18.51 -13.59 -29.89
CA ILE A 522 -19.74 -14.09 -29.31
C ILE A 522 -19.43 -15.46 -28.72
N GLN A 523 -19.63 -15.62 -27.42
CA GLN A 523 -19.35 -16.86 -26.69
C GLN A 523 -20.67 -17.52 -26.31
N PHE A 524 -20.87 -18.78 -26.70
CA PHE A 524 -22.02 -19.59 -26.33
C PHE A 524 -21.58 -20.70 -25.35
N HIS A 525 -22.26 -20.82 -24.22
CA HIS A 525 -22.05 -21.88 -23.26
C HIS A 525 -23.26 -22.84 -23.27
N HIS A 526 -23.01 -24.10 -23.55
CA HIS A 526 -24.03 -25.13 -23.40
C HIS A 526 -23.91 -25.74 -21.98
N ARG A 527 -24.88 -25.42 -21.10
CA ARG A 527 -25.05 -26.13 -19.82
C ARG A 527 -26.16 -27.18 -19.99
N LYS A 528 -25.80 -28.46 -19.87
CA LYS A 528 -26.81 -29.48 -19.55
C LYS A 528 -27.22 -29.28 -18.09
N TYR A 529 -28.47 -28.86 -17.86
CA TYR A 529 -29.08 -28.98 -16.55
C TYR A 529 -29.43 -30.48 -16.36
N GLY A 530 -28.77 -31.14 -15.42
CA GLY A 530 -29.15 -32.42 -14.86
C GLY A 530 -29.64 -32.21 -13.45
#